data_33c25802dbd1a8c1f8c33d045b5fbee2
#
_entry.id   33c25802dbd1a8c1f8c33d045b5fbee2
#
_cell.length_a   1.000
_cell.length_b   1.000
_cell.length_c   1.000
_cell.angle_alpha   90.00
_cell.angle_beta   90.00
_cell.angle_gamma   90.00
#
_symmetry.space_group_name_H-M   'P 1'
#
loop_
_entity.id
_entity.type
_entity.pdbx_description
1 polymer ?
#
loop_
_entity_poly.entity_id
_entity_poly.type
_entity_poly.pdbx_seq_one_letter_code
_entity_poly.pdbx_strand_id
1 'polypeptide(L)'
;YVTIYDVLEGIKAGGTFLLNSPWSLAEMEEKLPASMRRTIAAKKLKFYNIDAVKIAGDVGLGGRINMIMQTAFFKLANVIPVEDAIAYLKDQIKKMFGKKGDAIVNMNVAAVDKTLDNLVEIKYPTAWAEAPDQPGPAEDEPAFVKKVLRPMVAQQGDKLPVSAFAPDGIFPVSTTQYEKRGVAFMVPEWVMDNCIQCNQCAMVCPHATIRPLLLTDEEVKEAPAGFEAKKALGKELKEYHFRIQVYPLDCMGCGNCADICPAKKKALVMKPLDTQTVLQVPCQQYFATLPVRDNLLRRTSVKGSQFCRPLLEFSGACSGCGETPYAKLLTQLFGERMVIGNATGCSSI
;
A
#
# COMPACT_ATOMS: atom_id res chain seq x y z
N TYR A 1 0.95 9.08 1.95
CA TYR A 1 1.76 10.06 1.20
C TYR A 1 2.31 11.14 2.12
N VAL A 2 1.49 11.83 2.88
CA VAL A 2 1.91 12.97 3.74
C VAL A 2 2.94 12.60 4.82
N THR A 3 3.10 11.33 5.15
CA THR A 3 4.09 10.81 6.10
C THR A 3 5.43 10.46 5.44
N ILE A 4 5.47 10.43 4.11
CA ILE A 4 6.66 10.03 3.32
C ILE A 4 7.23 11.20 2.55
N TYR A 5 6.35 12.01 1.96
CA TYR A 5 6.73 13.12 1.06
C TYR A 5 6.50 14.47 1.70
N ASP A 6 7.40 15.43 1.43
CA ASP A 6 7.14 16.84 1.73
C ASP A 6 6.20 17.43 0.67
N VAL A 7 4.90 17.16 0.84
CA VAL A 7 3.85 17.62 -0.10
C VAL A 7 3.60 19.12 -0.02
N LEU A 8 4.22 19.82 0.93
CA LEU A 8 4.14 21.28 1.09
C LEU A 8 5.39 22.00 0.60
N GLU A 9 6.37 21.29 0.04
CA GLU A 9 7.56 21.91 -0.56
C GLU A 9 7.14 22.96 -1.61
N GLY A 10 7.70 24.14 -1.54
CA GLY A 10 7.40 25.25 -2.47
C GLY A 10 6.05 25.95 -2.26
N ILE A 11 5.17 25.50 -1.36
CA ILE A 11 3.90 26.20 -1.11
C ILE A 11 4.12 27.62 -0.58
N LYS A 12 3.39 28.59 -1.15
CA LYS A 12 3.48 30.01 -0.75
C LYS A 12 2.73 30.26 0.55
N ALA A 13 3.13 31.28 1.32
CA ALA A 13 2.36 31.76 2.47
C ALA A 13 0.95 32.16 2.04
N GLY A 14 -0.07 31.81 2.83
CA GLY A 14 -1.47 32.01 2.50
C GLY A 14 -2.00 31.12 1.37
N GLY A 15 -1.18 30.19 0.87
CA GLY A 15 -1.58 29.24 -0.17
C GLY A 15 -2.67 28.29 0.30
N THR A 16 -3.29 27.58 -0.66
CA THR A 16 -4.34 26.61 -0.39
C THR A 16 -3.80 25.19 -0.44
N PHE A 17 -4.07 24.39 0.59
CA PHE A 17 -3.73 22.99 0.66
C PHE A 17 -5.01 22.16 0.81
N LEU A 18 -5.19 21.14 -0.05
CA LEU A 18 -6.28 20.19 -0.02
C LEU A 18 -5.76 18.80 0.32
N LEU A 19 -6.25 18.21 1.41
CA LEU A 19 -5.97 16.84 1.81
C LEU A 19 -7.18 15.94 1.46
N ASN A 20 -6.92 14.77 0.91
CA ASN A 20 -7.90 13.70 0.80
C ASN A 20 -7.68 12.71 1.93
N SER A 21 -8.53 12.76 2.96
CA SER A 21 -8.45 11.84 4.09
C SER A 21 -9.79 11.69 4.80
N PRO A 22 -10.04 10.55 5.48
CA PRO A 22 -11.21 10.35 6.33
C PRO A 22 -11.05 11.01 7.71
N TRP A 23 -9.93 11.68 7.98
CA TRP A 23 -9.52 12.10 9.32
C TRP A 23 -10.29 13.32 9.82
N SER A 24 -10.73 13.25 11.05
CA SER A 24 -11.16 14.40 11.85
C SER A 24 -9.96 15.29 12.22
N LEU A 25 -10.21 16.50 12.73
CA LEU A 25 -9.14 17.40 13.19
C LEU A 25 -8.28 16.74 14.29
N ALA A 26 -8.89 16.02 15.23
CA ALA A 26 -8.18 15.33 16.30
C ALA A 26 -7.24 14.25 15.74
N GLU A 27 -7.71 13.45 14.78
CA GLU A 27 -6.89 12.45 14.11
C GLU A 27 -5.80 13.07 13.25
N MET A 28 -6.02 14.26 12.67
CA MET A 28 -4.99 15.00 11.94
C MET A 28 -3.86 15.47 12.86
N GLU A 29 -4.16 15.83 14.12
CA GLU A 29 -3.13 16.17 15.09
C GLU A 29 -2.20 15.00 15.41
N GLU A 30 -2.72 13.80 15.41
CA GLU A 30 -1.97 12.58 15.67
C GLU A 30 -1.22 12.09 14.42
N LYS A 31 -1.91 12.08 13.27
CA LYS A 31 -1.45 11.39 12.05
C LYS A 31 -0.62 12.25 11.11
N LEU A 32 -0.79 13.59 11.12
CA LEU A 32 0.03 14.48 10.29
C LEU A 32 1.43 14.66 10.88
N PRO A 33 2.48 14.61 10.06
CA PRO A 33 3.85 14.91 10.50
C PRO A 33 3.94 16.28 11.19
N ALA A 34 4.75 16.37 12.24
CA ALA A 34 4.96 17.62 12.97
C ALA A 34 5.51 18.74 12.05
N SER A 35 6.43 18.40 11.16
CA SER A 35 6.97 19.33 10.15
C SER A 35 5.86 19.91 9.25
N MET A 36 4.93 19.08 8.83
CA MET A 36 3.79 19.51 8.00
C MET A 36 2.85 20.44 8.78
N ARG A 37 2.49 20.08 10.01
CA ARG A 37 1.66 20.93 10.90
C ARG A 37 2.31 22.30 11.13
N ARG A 38 3.62 22.33 11.41
CA ARG A 38 4.39 23.59 11.55
C ARG A 38 4.34 24.43 10.26
N THR A 39 4.53 23.80 9.10
CA THR A 39 4.46 24.51 7.81
C THR A 39 3.08 25.10 7.54
N ILE A 40 2.00 24.35 7.81
CA ILE A 40 0.61 24.81 7.65
C ILE A 40 0.38 26.05 8.53
N ALA A 41 0.76 26.02 9.80
CA ALA A 41 0.55 27.10 10.73
C ALA A 41 1.46 28.32 10.45
N ALA A 42 2.77 28.10 10.22
CA ALA A 42 3.74 29.18 9.98
C ALA A 42 3.43 29.94 8.69
N LYS A 43 3.04 29.24 7.61
CA LYS A 43 2.66 29.85 6.33
C LYS A 43 1.19 30.30 6.29
N LYS A 44 0.41 30.11 7.36
CA LYS A 44 -1.03 30.47 7.46
C LYS A 44 -1.81 29.96 6.26
N LEU A 45 -1.68 28.65 5.97
CA LEU A 45 -2.31 28.05 4.80
C LEU A 45 -3.83 27.97 4.97
N LYS A 46 -4.57 28.11 3.88
CA LYS A 46 -5.97 27.73 3.79
C LYS A 46 -6.03 26.21 3.65
N PHE A 47 -6.36 25.51 4.73
CA PHE A 47 -6.32 24.06 4.78
C PHE A 47 -7.72 23.48 4.59
N TYR A 48 -7.89 22.62 3.59
CA TYR A 48 -9.14 21.92 3.31
C TYR A 48 -8.95 20.40 3.35
N ASN A 49 -10.02 19.71 3.74
CA ASN A 49 -10.09 18.24 3.71
C ASN A 49 -11.34 17.77 2.98
N ILE A 50 -11.22 16.61 2.33
CA ILE A 50 -12.33 15.89 1.72
C ILE A 50 -12.09 14.38 1.85
N ASP A 51 -13.11 13.61 2.19
CA ASP A 51 -13.07 12.15 2.10
C ASP A 51 -13.61 11.71 0.74
N ALA A 52 -12.77 11.85 -0.28
CA ALA A 52 -13.14 11.50 -1.66
C ALA A 52 -13.37 10.00 -1.85
N VAL A 53 -12.71 9.15 -1.05
CA VAL A 53 -12.87 7.70 -1.11
C VAL A 53 -14.26 7.29 -0.62
N LYS A 54 -14.70 7.87 0.49
CA LYS A 54 -16.05 7.66 1.01
C LYS A 54 -17.11 8.13 0.01
N ILE A 55 -16.97 9.34 -0.53
CA ILE A 55 -17.91 9.87 -1.53
C ILE A 55 -17.99 8.94 -2.73
N ALA A 56 -16.86 8.49 -3.28
CA ALA A 56 -16.82 7.56 -4.41
C ALA A 56 -17.50 6.22 -4.09
N GLY A 57 -17.28 5.68 -2.88
CA GLY A 57 -17.97 4.48 -2.39
C GLY A 57 -19.49 4.66 -2.31
N ASP A 58 -19.95 5.77 -1.73
CA ASP A 58 -21.36 6.09 -1.53
C ASP A 58 -22.15 6.27 -2.84
N VAL A 59 -21.47 6.62 -3.95
CA VAL A 59 -22.09 6.76 -5.27
C VAL A 59 -21.84 5.56 -6.19
N GLY A 60 -21.16 4.50 -5.71
CA GLY A 60 -20.90 3.28 -6.47
C GLY A 60 -19.70 3.33 -7.42
N LEU A 61 -18.83 4.34 -7.30
CA LEU A 61 -17.60 4.47 -8.10
C LEU A 61 -16.40 3.68 -7.53
N GLY A 62 -16.55 3.05 -6.35
CA GLY A 62 -15.46 2.37 -5.66
C GLY A 62 -14.33 3.33 -5.29
N GLY A 63 -13.10 3.06 -5.72
CA GLY A 63 -11.94 3.93 -5.44
C GLY A 63 -11.70 5.05 -6.47
N ARG A 64 -12.63 5.31 -7.39
CA ARG A 64 -12.44 6.28 -8.49
C ARG A 64 -12.79 7.70 -8.04
N ILE A 65 -11.80 8.42 -7.53
CA ILE A 65 -11.97 9.75 -6.93
C ILE A 65 -11.71 10.92 -7.90
N ASN A 66 -11.38 10.67 -9.16
CA ASN A 66 -10.92 11.70 -10.10
C ASN A 66 -11.91 12.86 -10.26
N MET A 67 -13.20 12.59 -10.46
CA MET A 67 -14.21 13.63 -10.64
C MET A 67 -14.39 14.45 -9.37
N ILE A 68 -14.31 13.83 -8.21
CA ILE A 68 -14.39 14.46 -6.90
C ILE A 68 -13.22 15.43 -6.71
N MET A 69 -11.99 14.96 -6.94
CA MET A 69 -10.79 15.78 -6.75
C MET A 69 -10.72 16.94 -7.76
N GLN A 70 -11.14 16.74 -9.03
CA GLN A 70 -11.23 17.81 -10.00
C GLN A 70 -12.26 18.87 -9.58
N THR A 71 -13.41 18.46 -9.10
CA THR A 71 -14.46 19.39 -8.61
C THR A 71 -13.94 20.22 -7.44
N ALA A 72 -13.30 19.57 -6.46
CA ALA A 72 -12.69 20.25 -5.33
C ALA A 72 -11.60 21.24 -5.78
N PHE A 73 -10.76 20.83 -6.74
CA PHE A 73 -9.73 21.71 -7.32
C PHE A 73 -10.35 22.97 -7.94
N PHE A 74 -11.34 22.85 -8.83
CA PHE A 74 -11.96 24.01 -9.46
C PHE A 74 -12.65 24.94 -8.45
N LYS A 75 -13.27 24.36 -7.41
CA LYS A 75 -13.86 25.13 -6.30
C LYS A 75 -12.83 25.96 -5.56
N LEU A 76 -11.66 25.40 -5.26
CA LEU A 76 -10.62 26.05 -4.45
C LEU A 76 -9.71 26.96 -5.28
N ALA A 77 -9.37 26.57 -6.50
CA ALA A 77 -8.47 27.31 -7.37
C ALA A 77 -9.12 28.56 -7.98
N ASN A 78 -10.45 28.53 -8.14
CA ASN A 78 -11.26 29.62 -8.69
C ASN A 78 -10.70 30.23 -10.00
N VAL A 79 -10.18 29.36 -10.87
CA VAL A 79 -9.60 29.75 -12.18
C VAL A 79 -10.68 30.11 -13.20
N ILE A 80 -11.89 29.58 -13.02
CA ILE A 80 -13.13 29.91 -13.75
C ILE A 80 -14.27 29.91 -12.73
N PRO A 81 -15.42 30.55 -13.00
CA PRO A 81 -16.59 30.47 -12.14
C PRO A 81 -16.97 29.03 -11.85
N VAL A 82 -17.27 28.72 -10.58
CA VAL A 82 -17.48 27.34 -10.11
C VAL A 82 -18.66 26.68 -10.84
N GLU A 83 -19.72 27.43 -11.10
CA GLU A 83 -20.92 26.98 -11.83
C GLU A 83 -20.56 26.51 -13.23
N ASP A 84 -19.73 27.30 -13.94
CA ASP A 84 -19.23 26.95 -15.27
C ASP A 84 -18.35 25.70 -15.23
N ALA A 85 -17.44 25.62 -14.26
CA ALA A 85 -16.58 24.46 -14.06
C ALA A 85 -17.40 23.19 -13.87
N ILE A 86 -18.45 23.23 -13.03
CA ILE A 86 -19.34 22.11 -12.79
C ILE A 86 -20.13 21.74 -14.05
N ALA A 87 -20.63 22.73 -14.81
CA ALA A 87 -21.32 22.47 -16.05
C ALA A 87 -20.41 21.76 -17.05
N TYR A 88 -19.16 22.24 -17.22
CA TYR A 88 -18.18 21.63 -18.12
C TYR A 88 -17.80 20.21 -17.67
N LEU A 89 -17.59 19.98 -16.36
CA LEU A 89 -17.31 18.65 -15.84
C LEU A 89 -18.46 17.67 -16.14
N LYS A 90 -19.70 18.07 -15.92
CA LYS A 90 -20.88 17.25 -16.20
C LYS A 90 -21.05 16.95 -17.71
N ASP A 91 -20.76 17.92 -18.56
CA ASP A 91 -20.74 17.71 -20.01
C ASP A 91 -19.63 16.74 -20.44
N GLN A 92 -18.41 16.90 -19.90
CA GLN A 92 -17.32 15.97 -20.17
C GLN A 92 -17.62 14.54 -19.66
N ILE A 93 -18.25 14.39 -18.50
CA ILE A 93 -18.70 13.09 -17.98
C ILE A 93 -19.63 12.41 -18.98
N LYS A 94 -20.62 13.15 -19.55
CA LYS A 94 -21.53 12.62 -20.56
C LYS A 94 -20.79 12.18 -21.82
N LYS A 95 -19.84 12.98 -22.30
CA LYS A 95 -19.02 12.67 -23.49
C LYS A 95 -18.13 11.44 -23.27
N MET A 96 -17.47 11.35 -22.13
CA MET A 96 -16.51 10.27 -21.81
C MET A 96 -17.20 8.94 -21.48
N PHE A 97 -18.29 8.98 -20.76
CA PHE A 97 -18.93 7.79 -20.20
C PHE A 97 -20.28 7.44 -20.82
N GLY A 98 -20.83 8.27 -21.70
CA GLY A 98 -22.14 8.03 -22.31
C GLY A 98 -22.26 6.67 -23.02
N LYS A 99 -21.19 6.23 -23.71
CA LYS A 99 -21.12 4.91 -24.34
C LYS A 99 -21.12 3.73 -23.34
N LYS A 100 -20.85 3.99 -22.05
CA LYS A 100 -20.84 2.97 -20.98
C LYS A 100 -22.18 2.85 -20.25
N GLY A 101 -23.16 3.65 -20.64
CA GLY A 101 -24.52 3.66 -20.11
C GLY A 101 -24.79 4.74 -19.06
N ASP A 102 -26.06 5.13 -18.93
CA ASP A 102 -26.52 6.23 -18.08
C ASP A 102 -26.20 6.01 -16.59
N ALA A 103 -26.18 4.77 -16.12
CA ALA A 103 -25.85 4.47 -14.73
C ALA A 103 -24.46 4.99 -14.36
N ILE A 104 -23.44 4.80 -15.23
CA ILE A 104 -22.07 5.27 -14.99
C ILE A 104 -21.99 6.79 -15.08
N VAL A 105 -22.71 7.39 -16.02
CA VAL A 105 -22.80 8.85 -16.13
C VAL A 105 -23.40 9.44 -14.86
N ASN A 106 -24.51 8.91 -14.39
CA ASN A 106 -25.21 9.39 -13.20
C ASN A 106 -24.38 9.24 -11.92
N MET A 107 -23.64 8.13 -11.76
CA MET A 107 -22.70 7.97 -10.63
C MET A 107 -21.61 9.05 -10.61
N ASN A 108 -21.02 9.37 -11.77
CA ASN A 108 -19.99 10.41 -11.86
C ASN A 108 -20.58 11.82 -11.65
N VAL A 109 -21.76 12.11 -12.16
CA VAL A 109 -22.48 13.38 -11.92
C VAL A 109 -22.80 13.53 -10.43
N ALA A 110 -23.33 12.48 -9.79
CA ALA A 110 -23.60 12.49 -8.35
C ALA A 110 -22.33 12.72 -7.51
N ALA A 111 -21.19 12.21 -7.96
CA ALA A 111 -19.90 12.45 -7.30
C ALA A 111 -19.50 13.93 -7.34
N VAL A 112 -19.70 14.59 -8.49
CA VAL A 112 -19.46 16.04 -8.64
C VAL A 112 -20.35 16.83 -7.68
N ASP A 113 -21.66 16.53 -7.64
CA ASP A 113 -22.62 17.25 -6.80
C ASP A 113 -22.30 17.09 -5.30
N LYS A 114 -22.02 15.86 -4.84
CA LYS A 114 -21.67 15.59 -3.44
C LYS A 114 -20.35 16.22 -3.00
N THR A 115 -19.43 16.52 -3.91
CA THR A 115 -18.13 17.09 -3.57
C THR A 115 -18.23 18.42 -2.86
N LEU A 116 -19.11 19.30 -3.33
CA LEU A 116 -19.24 20.67 -2.79
C LEU A 116 -19.72 20.69 -1.34
N ASP A 117 -20.63 19.77 -1.00
CA ASP A 117 -21.20 19.65 0.35
C ASP A 117 -20.23 19.00 1.35
N ASN A 118 -19.22 18.26 0.85
CA ASN A 118 -18.29 17.50 1.67
C ASN A 118 -16.87 18.10 1.70
N LEU A 119 -16.65 19.23 1.05
CA LEU A 119 -15.38 19.96 1.13
C LEU A 119 -15.34 20.83 2.37
N VAL A 120 -14.48 20.48 3.34
CA VAL A 120 -14.44 21.11 4.66
C VAL A 120 -13.17 21.94 4.82
N GLU A 121 -13.30 23.20 5.24
CA GLU A 121 -12.17 24.03 5.67
C GLU A 121 -11.77 23.64 7.10
N ILE A 122 -10.50 23.30 7.28
CA ILE A 122 -9.94 22.87 8.56
C ILE A 122 -9.42 24.10 9.32
N LYS A 123 -10.04 24.40 10.45
CA LYS A 123 -9.58 25.44 11.39
C LYS A 123 -8.58 24.80 12.37
N TYR A 124 -7.33 24.78 11.98
CA TYR A 124 -6.25 24.20 12.80
C TYR A 124 -5.81 25.11 13.94
N PRO A 125 -5.32 24.56 15.09
CA PRO A 125 -4.86 25.32 16.23
C PRO A 125 -3.55 26.08 15.92
N THR A 126 -3.37 27.26 16.51
CA THR A 126 -2.10 28.00 16.43
C THR A 126 -0.92 27.24 17.03
N ALA A 127 -1.18 26.35 18.00
CA ALA A 127 -0.22 25.45 18.62
C ALA A 127 0.49 24.51 17.61
N TRP A 128 -0.07 24.30 16.41
CA TRP A 128 0.60 23.55 15.36
C TRP A 128 1.93 24.15 14.93
N ALA A 129 2.14 25.46 15.12
CA ALA A 129 3.42 26.11 14.83
C ALA A 129 4.58 25.55 15.67
N GLU A 130 4.28 25.01 16.84
CA GLU A 130 5.26 24.47 17.80
C GLU A 130 5.12 22.95 17.97
N ALA A 131 4.51 22.27 17.01
CA ALA A 131 4.32 20.83 17.08
C ALA A 131 5.65 20.09 17.29
N PRO A 132 5.78 19.25 18.34
CA PRO A 132 7.02 18.54 18.64
C PRO A 132 7.33 17.50 17.56
N ASP A 133 8.62 17.24 17.31
CA ASP A 133 9.02 16.22 16.37
C ASP A 133 8.58 14.83 16.85
N GLN A 134 8.11 14.03 15.91
CA GLN A 134 7.82 12.63 16.15
C GLN A 134 9.10 11.81 16.08
N PRO A 135 9.17 10.64 16.75
CA PRO A 135 10.34 9.76 16.65
C PRO A 135 10.66 9.46 15.17
N GLY A 136 11.91 9.60 14.82
CA GLY A 136 12.42 9.26 13.49
C GLY A 136 12.34 7.76 13.18
N PRO A 137 12.71 7.33 11.95
CA PRO A 137 12.79 5.92 11.59
C PRO A 137 13.75 5.18 12.50
N ALA A 138 13.51 3.86 12.66
CA ALA A 138 14.27 2.99 13.57
C ALA A 138 15.80 3.10 13.35
N GLU A 139 16.56 3.11 14.44
CA GLU A 139 18.02 3.27 14.41
C GLU A 139 18.75 2.14 13.69
N ASP A 140 18.14 0.95 13.56
CA ASP A 140 18.76 -0.28 13.04
C ASP A 140 18.76 -0.43 11.51
N GLU A 141 18.39 0.60 10.75
CA GLU A 141 18.44 0.51 9.28
C GLU A 141 19.88 0.57 8.76
N PRO A 142 20.22 -0.21 7.70
CA PRO A 142 21.53 -0.14 7.05
C PRO A 142 21.88 1.28 6.58
N ALA A 143 23.16 1.62 6.60
CA ALA A 143 23.64 2.97 6.22
C ALA A 143 23.19 3.38 4.81
N PHE A 144 23.18 2.45 3.86
CA PHE A 144 22.70 2.70 2.50
C PHE A 144 21.19 3.06 2.48
N VAL A 145 20.40 2.36 3.27
CA VAL A 145 18.95 2.64 3.38
C VAL A 145 18.75 4.06 3.90
N LYS A 146 19.42 4.43 5.00
CA LYS A 146 19.29 5.79 5.59
C LYS A 146 19.77 6.88 4.64
N LYS A 147 20.93 6.69 4.01
CA LYS A 147 21.62 7.74 3.25
C LYS A 147 21.18 7.86 1.79
N VAL A 148 20.70 6.78 1.19
CA VAL A 148 20.34 6.73 -0.24
C VAL A 148 18.87 6.39 -0.42
N LEU A 149 18.42 5.22 0.07
CA LEU A 149 17.06 4.75 -0.19
C LEU A 149 15.99 5.70 0.38
N ARG A 150 16.15 6.17 1.63
CA ARG A 150 15.16 7.07 2.26
C ARG A 150 15.00 8.39 1.51
N PRO A 151 16.08 9.11 1.10
CA PRO A 151 15.97 10.28 0.23
C PRO A 151 15.29 9.96 -1.12
N MET A 152 15.63 8.83 -1.74
CA MET A 152 15.01 8.43 -3.02
C MET A 152 13.50 8.16 -2.86
N VAL A 153 13.10 7.42 -1.83
CA VAL A 153 11.69 7.15 -1.52
C VAL A 153 10.94 8.45 -1.20
N ALA A 154 11.60 9.41 -0.55
CA ALA A 154 11.07 10.74 -0.28
C ALA A 154 11.07 11.68 -1.51
N GLN A 155 11.42 11.19 -2.71
CA GLN A 155 11.54 11.97 -3.96
C GLN A 155 12.56 13.10 -3.86
N GLN A 156 13.65 12.91 -3.10
CA GLN A 156 14.74 13.85 -2.93
C GLN A 156 16.06 13.31 -3.50
N GLY A 157 15.98 12.38 -4.46
CA GLY A 157 17.14 11.73 -5.06
C GLY A 157 18.12 12.69 -5.73
N ASP A 158 17.64 13.78 -6.31
CA ASP A 158 18.47 14.85 -6.93
C ASP A 158 19.30 15.63 -5.93
N LYS A 159 19.03 15.53 -4.64
CA LYS A 159 19.90 16.09 -3.57
C LYS A 159 21.09 15.18 -3.25
N LEU A 160 21.10 13.95 -3.76
CA LEU A 160 22.18 13.00 -3.53
C LEU A 160 23.39 13.32 -4.44
N PRO A 161 24.61 13.31 -3.88
CA PRO A 161 25.81 13.42 -4.73
C PRO A 161 26.00 12.11 -5.53
N VAL A 162 26.61 12.20 -6.70
CA VAL A 162 26.93 11.04 -7.54
C VAL A 162 27.74 9.99 -6.77
N SER A 163 28.61 10.42 -5.87
CA SER A 163 29.42 9.55 -5.00
C SER A 163 28.62 8.75 -3.96
N ALA A 164 27.31 8.99 -3.81
CA ALA A 164 26.44 8.17 -2.98
C ALA A 164 26.18 6.78 -3.61
N PHE A 165 26.43 6.61 -4.90
CA PHE A 165 26.24 5.39 -5.64
C PHE A 165 27.59 4.73 -5.93
N ALA A 166 27.60 3.39 -5.97
CA ALA A 166 28.81 2.63 -6.30
C ALA A 166 29.23 2.88 -7.76
N PRO A 167 30.55 3.10 -8.03
CA PRO A 167 31.05 3.39 -9.38
C PRO A 167 30.76 2.29 -10.42
N ASP A 168 30.62 1.05 -9.96
CA ASP A 168 30.31 -0.13 -10.79
C ASP A 168 28.83 -0.34 -11.04
N GLY A 169 27.96 0.53 -10.49
CA GLY A 169 26.51 0.46 -10.61
C GLY A 169 25.85 -0.64 -9.78
N ILE A 170 26.57 -1.32 -8.88
CA ILE A 170 25.99 -2.33 -8.00
C ILE A 170 25.09 -1.63 -6.97
N PHE A 171 23.83 -2.07 -6.92
CA PHE A 171 22.86 -1.65 -5.92
C PHE A 171 22.71 -2.75 -4.85
N PRO A 172 22.70 -2.43 -3.55
CA PRO A 172 22.56 -3.46 -2.51
C PRO A 172 21.25 -4.24 -2.66
N VAL A 173 21.33 -5.56 -2.52
CA VAL A 173 20.15 -6.44 -2.58
C VAL A 173 19.26 -6.30 -1.35
N SER A 174 18.01 -6.73 -1.46
CA SER A 174 17.02 -6.76 -0.36
C SER A 174 16.64 -5.38 0.21
N THR A 175 16.83 -4.31 -0.53
CA THR A 175 16.47 -2.94 -0.08
C THR A 175 14.98 -2.69 -0.09
N THR A 176 14.19 -3.34 -0.96
CA THR A 176 12.73 -3.18 -1.06
C THR A 176 11.99 -3.49 0.23
N GLN A 177 12.53 -4.36 1.10
CA GLN A 177 11.94 -4.67 2.40
C GLN A 177 11.83 -3.46 3.34
N TYR A 178 12.61 -2.41 3.11
CA TYR A 178 12.61 -1.18 3.91
C TYR A 178 11.67 -0.10 3.37
N GLU A 179 11.11 -0.24 2.16
CA GLU A 179 10.27 0.80 1.57
C GLU A 179 8.95 0.99 2.33
N LYS A 180 8.23 -0.07 2.65
CA LYS A 180 7.01 -0.05 3.47
C LYS A 180 6.03 1.07 3.11
N ARG A 181 5.69 1.18 1.82
CA ARG A 181 4.96 2.33 1.25
C ARG A 181 3.53 2.49 1.77
N GLY A 182 2.86 1.40 2.18
CA GLY A 182 1.52 1.44 2.75
C GLY A 182 0.47 2.11 1.84
N VAL A 183 0.52 1.87 0.52
CA VAL A 183 -0.31 2.57 -0.47
C VAL A 183 -1.71 2.01 -0.64
N ALA A 184 -1.97 0.81 -0.16
CA ALA A 184 -3.26 0.15 -0.30
C ALA A 184 -4.28 0.71 0.71
N PHE A 185 -5.51 0.96 0.28
CA PHE A 185 -6.62 1.27 1.20
C PHE A 185 -7.13 0.02 1.91
N MET A 186 -7.15 -1.10 1.18
CA MET A 186 -7.64 -2.39 1.66
C MET A 186 -6.56 -3.44 1.43
N VAL A 187 -6.30 -4.26 2.44
CA VAL A 187 -5.36 -5.38 2.38
C VAL A 187 -6.03 -6.66 2.88
N PRO A 188 -5.56 -7.86 2.49
CA PRO A 188 -6.22 -9.08 2.91
C PRO A 188 -5.94 -9.40 4.38
N GLU A 189 -7.01 -9.76 5.10
CA GLU A 189 -6.97 -10.47 6.37
C GLU A 189 -7.06 -11.96 6.09
N TRP A 190 -6.26 -12.78 6.77
CA TRP A 190 -6.36 -14.22 6.70
C TRP A 190 -7.35 -14.78 7.72
N VAL A 191 -8.44 -15.38 7.23
CA VAL A 191 -9.43 -16.08 8.03
C VAL A 191 -9.03 -17.55 8.11
N MET A 192 -8.37 -17.91 9.21
CA MET A 192 -7.75 -19.21 9.44
C MET A 192 -8.70 -20.39 9.19
N ASP A 193 -9.91 -20.32 9.74
CA ASP A 193 -10.88 -21.43 9.68
C ASP A 193 -11.34 -21.77 8.27
N ASN A 194 -11.41 -20.78 7.41
CA ASN A 194 -11.82 -20.95 6.02
C ASN A 194 -10.70 -21.50 5.11
N CYS A 195 -9.44 -21.45 5.58
CA CYS A 195 -8.29 -21.76 4.75
C CYS A 195 -8.11 -23.27 4.52
N ILE A 196 -8.04 -23.68 3.25
CA ILE A 196 -7.77 -25.06 2.82
C ILE A 196 -6.28 -25.32 2.51
N GLN A 197 -5.40 -24.35 2.77
CA GLN A 197 -3.94 -24.45 2.65
C GLN A 197 -3.44 -24.80 1.23
N CYS A 198 -4.09 -24.27 0.20
CA CYS A 198 -3.73 -24.54 -1.20
C CYS A 198 -2.60 -23.66 -1.75
N ASN A 199 -2.27 -22.55 -1.07
CA ASN A 199 -1.25 -21.54 -1.44
C ASN A 199 -1.49 -20.80 -2.77
N GLN A 200 -2.67 -20.90 -3.39
CA GLN A 200 -2.97 -20.19 -4.63
C GLN A 200 -2.89 -18.66 -4.45
N CYS A 201 -3.32 -18.16 -3.29
CA CYS A 201 -3.22 -16.73 -2.95
C CYS A 201 -1.77 -16.21 -2.94
N ALA A 202 -0.84 -17.02 -2.43
CA ALA A 202 0.59 -16.70 -2.46
C ALA A 202 1.14 -16.75 -3.89
N MET A 203 0.71 -17.74 -4.68
CA MET A 203 1.18 -17.91 -6.06
C MET A 203 0.83 -16.73 -6.96
N VAL A 204 -0.41 -16.21 -6.87
CA VAL A 204 -0.85 -15.10 -7.72
C VAL A 204 -0.46 -13.72 -7.20
N CYS A 205 0.12 -13.64 -5.99
CA CYS A 205 0.50 -12.35 -5.41
C CYS A 205 1.66 -11.72 -6.21
N PRO A 206 1.44 -10.53 -6.86
CA PRO A 206 2.45 -9.90 -7.70
C PRO A 206 3.67 -9.40 -6.91
N HIS A 207 3.47 -9.10 -5.62
CA HIS A 207 4.46 -8.42 -4.80
C HIS A 207 5.05 -9.30 -3.69
N ALA A 208 4.76 -10.63 -3.71
CA ALA A 208 5.21 -11.59 -2.69
C ALA A 208 4.83 -11.20 -1.24
N THR A 209 3.71 -10.50 -1.08
CA THR A 209 3.23 -10.02 0.23
C THR A 209 2.36 -11.02 0.97
N ILE A 210 2.06 -12.16 0.34
CA ILE A 210 1.30 -13.26 0.94
C ILE A 210 2.20 -14.48 0.95
N ARG A 211 2.50 -14.97 2.15
CA ARG A 211 3.47 -16.06 2.32
C ARG A 211 2.92 -17.14 3.24
N PRO A 212 2.90 -18.40 2.80
CA PRO A 212 2.61 -19.52 3.67
C PRO A 212 3.84 -19.83 4.53
N LEU A 213 3.57 -20.29 5.74
CA LEU A 213 4.58 -20.66 6.73
C LEU A 213 4.22 -21.99 7.36
N LEU A 214 5.25 -22.78 7.67
CA LEU A 214 5.18 -23.98 8.51
C LEU A 214 5.92 -23.72 9.80
N LEU A 215 5.27 -24.03 10.94
CA LEU A 215 5.79 -23.77 12.27
C LEU A 215 5.77 -25.06 13.12
N THR A 216 6.73 -25.21 14.01
CA THR A 216 6.68 -26.21 15.08
C THR A 216 5.74 -25.79 16.20
N ASP A 217 5.45 -26.69 17.14
CA ASP A 217 4.64 -26.39 18.31
C ASP A 217 5.33 -25.34 19.21
N GLU A 218 6.65 -25.34 19.29
CA GLU A 218 7.45 -24.35 20.04
C GLU A 218 7.33 -22.96 19.41
N GLU A 219 7.54 -22.85 18.11
CA GLU A 219 7.43 -21.58 17.36
C GLU A 219 6.02 -20.97 17.44
N VAL A 220 4.98 -21.79 17.54
CA VAL A 220 3.62 -21.30 17.76
C VAL A 220 3.46 -20.74 19.18
N LYS A 221 4.10 -21.34 20.19
CA LYS A 221 4.03 -20.85 21.59
C LYS A 221 4.81 -19.54 21.79
N GLU A 222 5.89 -19.33 21.05
CA GLU A 222 6.73 -18.13 21.12
C GLU A 222 6.16 -16.96 20.31
N ALA A 223 5.13 -17.21 19.52
CA ALA A 223 4.55 -16.22 18.62
C ALA A 223 3.86 -15.05 19.38
N PRO A 224 3.87 -13.85 18.81
CA PRO A 224 3.20 -12.70 19.42
C PRO A 224 1.68 -12.89 19.47
N ALA A 225 1.02 -12.12 20.34
CA ALA A 225 -0.43 -12.11 20.45
C ALA A 225 -1.09 -11.82 19.09
N GLY A 226 -2.13 -12.60 18.75
CA GLY A 226 -2.81 -12.51 17.44
C GLY A 226 -2.13 -13.27 16.29
N PHE A 227 -1.03 -13.97 16.56
CA PHE A 227 -0.39 -14.85 15.58
C PHE A 227 -1.13 -16.19 15.50
N GLU A 228 -2.19 -16.25 14.70
CA GLU A 228 -2.98 -17.48 14.52
C GLU A 228 -2.24 -18.49 13.62
N ALA A 229 -2.32 -19.77 13.95
CA ALA A 229 -1.84 -20.89 13.14
C ALA A 229 -2.73 -22.12 13.38
N LYS A 230 -2.88 -22.99 12.37
CA LYS A 230 -3.66 -24.23 12.45
C LYS A 230 -2.83 -25.41 12.02
N LYS A 231 -3.21 -26.64 12.42
CA LYS A 231 -2.49 -27.86 11.97
C LYS A 231 -2.36 -27.88 10.46
N ALA A 232 -1.17 -28.21 9.99
CA ALA A 232 -0.88 -28.29 8.56
C ALA A 232 -1.50 -29.53 7.92
N LEU A 233 -2.00 -29.40 6.70
CA LEU A 233 -2.64 -30.47 5.93
C LEU A 233 -1.63 -31.12 4.99
N GLY A 234 -1.43 -32.43 5.13
CA GLY A 234 -0.53 -33.28 4.36
C GLY A 234 0.16 -34.30 5.22
N LYS A 235 0.50 -35.46 4.65
CA LYS A 235 1.16 -36.54 5.41
C LYS A 235 2.54 -36.12 5.90
N GLU A 236 3.25 -35.36 5.06
CA GLU A 236 4.60 -34.87 5.31
C GLU A 236 4.64 -33.68 6.30
N LEU A 237 3.47 -33.09 6.59
CA LEU A 237 3.36 -31.86 7.38
C LEU A 237 2.70 -32.06 8.75
N LYS A 238 2.50 -33.29 9.20
CA LYS A 238 1.76 -33.63 10.44
C LYS A 238 2.35 -32.98 11.70
N GLU A 239 3.66 -32.80 11.74
CA GLU A 239 4.39 -32.21 12.87
C GLU A 239 4.34 -30.67 12.86
N TYR A 240 3.71 -30.06 11.85
CA TYR A 240 3.73 -28.62 11.67
C TYR A 240 2.35 -27.99 11.82
N HIS A 241 2.39 -26.69 12.11
CA HIS A 241 1.27 -25.77 11.97
C HIS A 241 1.46 -24.95 10.70
N PHE A 242 0.36 -24.46 10.15
CA PHE A 242 0.29 -23.67 8.93
C PHE A 242 -0.28 -22.29 9.22
N ARG A 243 0.32 -21.27 8.64
CA ARG A 243 -0.17 -19.88 8.61
C ARG A 243 0.01 -19.26 7.23
N ILE A 244 -0.89 -18.35 6.86
CA ILE A 244 -0.65 -17.35 5.80
C ILE A 244 -0.30 -16.03 6.48
N GLN A 245 0.92 -15.55 6.23
CA GLN A 245 1.35 -14.23 6.66
C GLN A 245 1.10 -13.22 5.54
N VAL A 246 0.52 -12.07 5.88
CA VAL A 246 0.35 -10.92 5.00
C VAL A 246 1.32 -9.82 5.41
N TYR A 247 1.90 -9.14 4.41
CA TYR A 247 2.76 -7.97 4.57
C TYR A 247 1.95 -6.72 4.20
N PRO A 248 1.24 -6.11 5.14
CA PRO A 248 0.21 -5.10 4.82
C PRO A 248 0.82 -3.83 4.21
N LEU A 249 1.99 -3.38 4.68
CA LEU A 249 2.64 -2.16 4.18
C LEU A 249 3.30 -2.32 2.81
N ASP A 250 3.52 -3.55 2.36
CA ASP A 250 4.06 -3.88 1.04
C ASP A 250 2.95 -4.31 0.05
N CYS A 251 1.73 -4.50 0.54
CA CYS A 251 0.57 -4.89 -0.27
C CYS A 251 0.06 -3.72 -1.10
N MET A 252 -0.26 -3.97 -2.38
CA MET A 252 -0.83 -2.98 -3.29
C MET A 252 -2.37 -3.01 -3.38
N GLY A 253 -3.03 -3.86 -2.57
CA GLY A 253 -4.49 -3.90 -2.46
C GLY A 253 -5.25 -4.40 -3.69
N CYS A 254 -4.62 -5.18 -4.58
CA CYS A 254 -5.24 -5.59 -5.85
C CYS A 254 -6.42 -6.57 -5.73
N GLY A 255 -6.55 -7.30 -4.62
CA GLY A 255 -7.63 -8.26 -4.39
C GLY A 255 -7.44 -9.63 -5.02
N ASN A 256 -6.47 -9.86 -5.91
CA ASN A 256 -6.26 -11.13 -6.63
C ASN A 256 -6.24 -12.36 -5.71
N CYS A 257 -5.67 -12.23 -4.50
CA CYS A 257 -5.60 -13.31 -3.52
C CYS A 257 -6.97 -13.69 -2.95
N ALA A 258 -7.85 -12.73 -2.76
CA ALA A 258 -9.21 -12.95 -2.32
C ALA A 258 -10.05 -13.57 -3.46
N ASP A 259 -9.89 -13.08 -4.69
CA ASP A 259 -10.64 -13.56 -5.84
C ASP A 259 -10.30 -15.01 -6.20
N ILE A 260 -9.01 -15.36 -6.24
CA ILE A 260 -8.55 -16.72 -6.59
C ILE A 260 -8.88 -17.75 -5.50
N CYS A 261 -9.18 -17.34 -4.27
CA CYS A 261 -9.37 -18.27 -3.16
C CYS A 261 -10.53 -19.25 -3.45
N PRO A 262 -10.26 -20.58 -3.55
CA PRO A 262 -11.27 -21.57 -3.93
C PRO A 262 -12.12 -22.06 -2.74
N ALA A 263 -11.84 -21.59 -1.53
CA ALA A 263 -12.59 -22.00 -0.34
C ALA A 263 -14.06 -21.54 -0.43
N LYS A 264 -15.00 -22.37 0.05
CA LYS A 264 -16.44 -22.06 0.04
C LYS A 264 -16.75 -20.71 0.69
N LYS A 265 -16.11 -20.45 1.85
CA LYS A 265 -16.01 -19.11 2.45
C LYS A 265 -14.60 -18.64 2.22
N LYS A 266 -14.43 -17.44 1.66
CA LYS A 266 -13.12 -16.89 1.35
C LYS A 266 -12.22 -16.88 2.58
N ALA A 267 -10.98 -17.37 2.42
CA ALA A 267 -9.97 -17.35 3.47
C ALA A 267 -9.14 -16.06 3.48
N LEU A 268 -9.22 -15.25 2.43
CA LEU A 268 -8.65 -13.92 2.34
C LEU A 268 -9.82 -12.93 2.17
N VAL A 269 -9.95 -11.98 3.10
CA VAL A 269 -11.00 -10.97 3.10
C VAL A 269 -10.34 -9.59 3.16
N MET A 270 -10.70 -8.72 2.23
CA MET A 270 -10.11 -7.37 2.17
C MET A 270 -10.63 -6.51 3.33
N LYS A 271 -9.71 -5.90 4.08
CA LYS A 271 -9.96 -5.06 5.26
C LYS A 271 -9.18 -3.75 5.16
N PRO A 272 -9.60 -2.67 5.84
CA PRO A 272 -8.85 -1.42 5.87
C PRO A 272 -7.41 -1.63 6.35
N LEU A 273 -6.46 -0.95 5.68
CA LEU A 273 -5.02 -1.09 5.93
C LEU A 273 -4.65 -0.83 7.39
N ASP A 274 -5.18 0.23 8.00
CA ASP A 274 -4.89 0.63 9.37
C ASP A 274 -5.24 -0.47 10.39
N THR A 275 -6.38 -1.15 10.21
CA THR A 275 -6.78 -2.27 11.06
C THR A 275 -5.81 -3.45 10.95
N GLN A 276 -5.29 -3.71 9.75
CA GLN A 276 -4.40 -4.84 9.48
C GLN A 276 -2.94 -4.52 9.82
N THR A 277 -2.52 -3.27 9.75
CA THR A 277 -1.16 -2.87 10.12
C THR A 277 -0.87 -3.18 11.58
N VAL A 278 -1.77 -2.84 12.48
CA VAL A 278 -1.62 -3.11 13.92
C VAL A 278 -1.51 -4.61 14.22
N LEU A 279 -2.29 -5.43 13.52
CA LEU A 279 -2.34 -6.89 13.75
C LEU A 279 -1.19 -7.64 13.06
N GLN A 280 -0.88 -7.26 11.81
CA GLN A 280 0.00 -8.06 10.95
C GLN A 280 1.48 -7.67 11.03
N VAL A 281 1.82 -6.42 11.36
CA VAL A 281 3.23 -6.00 11.40
C VAL A 281 4.02 -6.73 12.50
N PRO A 282 3.54 -6.88 13.75
CA PRO A 282 4.23 -7.69 14.75
C PRO A 282 4.38 -9.16 14.32
N CYS A 283 3.33 -9.72 13.70
CA CYS A 283 3.36 -11.09 13.17
C CYS A 283 4.37 -11.24 12.03
N GLN A 284 4.49 -10.24 11.15
CA GLN A 284 5.45 -10.20 10.06
C GLN A 284 6.89 -10.13 10.58
N GLN A 285 7.15 -9.34 11.62
CA GLN A 285 8.46 -9.27 12.26
C GLN A 285 8.87 -10.62 12.84
N TYR A 286 7.97 -11.29 13.54
CA TYR A 286 8.21 -12.64 14.03
C TYR A 286 8.41 -13.64 12.89
N PHE A 287 7.59 -13.61 11.84
CA PHE A 287 7.75 -14.44 10.65
C PHE A 287 9.17 -14.33 10.05
N ALA A 288 9.76 -13.14 10.03
CA ALA A 288 11.07 -12.90 9.45
C ALA A 288 12.22 -13.60 10.22
N THR A 289 12.00 -13.98 11.49
CA THR A 289 12.97 -14.70 12.30
C THR A 289 12.92 -16.22 12.12
N LEU A 290 11.85 -16.74 11.50
CA LEU A 290 11.60 -18.17 11.41
C LEU A 290 12.32 -18.81 10.19
N PRO A 291 12.74 -20.07 10.33
CA PRO A 291 13.41 -20.78 9.24
C PRO A 291 12.47 -21.08 8.07
N VAL A 292 13.01 -21.02 6.86
CA VAL A 292 12.31 -21.43 5.64
C VAL A 292 12.28 -22.97 5.57
N ARG A 293 11.08 -23.54 5.39
CA ARG A 293 10.85 -24.99 5.26
C ARG A 293 10.28 -25.32 3.88
N ASP A 294 11.15 -25.34 2.88
CA ASP A 294 10.79 -25.49 1.47
C ASP A 294 11.09 -26.88 0.87
N ASN A 295 11.62 -27.78 1.70
CA ASN A 295 12.04 -29.13 1.29
C ASN A 295 11.05 -30.24 1.67
N LEU A 296 9.95 -29.91 2.34
CA LEU A 296 8.96 -30.87 2.83
C LEU A 296 7.95 -31.29 1.76
N LEU A 297 7.75 -30.48 0.76
CA LEU A 297 6.84 -30.76 -0.37
C LEU A 297 7.55 -30.58 -1.71
N ARG A 298 6.99 -31.19 -2.75
CA ARG A 298 7.52 -31.04 -4.12
C ARG A 298 7.46 -29.57 -4.54
N ARG A 299 8.61 -28.96 -4.82
CA ARG A 299 8.73 -27.57 -5.32
C ARG A 299 8.01 -27.36 -6.68
N THR A 300 7.76 -28.44 -7.44
CA THR A 300 7.04 -28.41 -8.73
C THR A 300 5.51 -28.38 -8.58
N SER A 301 4.98 -28.42 -7.37
CA SER A 301 3.55 -28.24 -7.11
C SER A 301 3.24 -26.80 -6.70
N VAL A 302 2.00 -26.33 -6.98
CA VAL A 302 1.54 -24.99 -6.55
C VAL A 302 1.75 -24.80 -5.04
N LYS A 303 1.32 -25.76 -4.23
CA LYS A 303 1.46 -25.68 -2.77
C LYS A 303 2.92 -25.64 -2.33
N GLY A 304 3.76 -26.54 -2.86
CA GLY A 304 5.16 -26.69 -2.46
C GLY A 304 6.04 -25.52 -2.89
N SER A 305 5.87 -25.02 -4.12
CA SER A 305 6.66 -23.89 -4.64
C SER A 305 6.55 -22.64 -3.79
N GLN A 306 5.38 -22.42 -3.15
CA GLN A 306 5.13 -21.20 -2.40
C GLN A 306 5.75 -21.19 -1.00
N PHE A 307 6.25 -22.32 -0.50
CA PHE A 307 7.10 -22.36 0.70
C PHE A 307 8.55 -21.95 0.41
N CYS A 308 8.95 -21.94 -0.87
CA CYS A 308 10.26 -21.40 -1.25
C CYS A 308 10.29 -19.88 -1.07
N ARG A 309 11.41 -19.36 -0.55
CA ARG A 309 11.58 -17.92 -0.39
C ARG A 309 11.57 -17.24 -1.77
N PRO A 310 10.72 -16.24 -2.00
CA PRO A 310 10.82 -15.42 -3.21
C PRO A 310 12.07 -14.53 -3.13
N LEU A 311 12.87 -14.47 -4.21
CA LEU A 311 14.00 -13.56 -4.33
C LEU A 311 13.63 -12.28 -5.09
N LEU A 312 12.44 -12.24 -5.72
CA LEU A 312 11.78 -11.03 -6.20
C LEU A 312 10.61 -10.74 -5.26
N GLU A 313 10.69 -9.65 -4.52
CA GLU A 313 9.69 -9.26 -3.53
C GLU A 313 9.50 -7.74 -3.49
N PHE A 314 8.30 -7.30 -3.15
CA PHE A 314 7.94 -5.90 -2.90
C PHE A 314 8.31 -4.96 -4.05
N SER A 315 8.20 -5.45 -5.28
CA SER A 315 8.53 -4.69 -6.49
C SER A 315 7.66 -3.43 -6.65
N GLY A 316 8.14 -2.44 -7.43
CA GLY A 316 7.39 -1.26 -7.82
C GLY A 316 6.31 -1.50 -8.88
N ALA A 317 6.05 -2.76 -9.27
CA ALA A 317 5.07 -3.11 -10.30
C ALA A 317 3.64 -2.70 -9.92
N CYS A 318 2.78 -2.56 -10.92
CA CYS A 318 1.38 -2.15 -10.76
C CYS A 318 0.60 -3.07 -9.82
N SER A 319 -0.43 -2.52 -9.17
CA SER A 319 -1.42 -3.29 -8.43
C SER A 319 -2.08 -4.32 -9.35
N GLY A 320 -1.98 -5.61 -9.00
CA GLY A 320 -2.52 -6.70 -9.82
C GLY A 320 -1.71 -7.05 -11.06
N CYS A 321 -0.42 -6.68 -11.12
CA CYS A 321 0.47 -7.01 -12.23
C CYS A 321 0.39 -8.49 -12.59
N GLY A 322 0.21 -8.81 -13.89
CA GLY A 322 0.13 -10.17 -14.40
C GLY A 322 1.49 -10.79 -14.72
N GLU A 323 2.57 -10.01 -14.72
CA GLU A 323 3.92 -10.46 -15.08
C GLU A 323 4.74 -10.89 -13.86
N THR A 324 4.75 -10.09 -12.81
CA THR A 324 5.61 -10.31 -11.63
C THR A 324 5.35 -11.63 -10.88
N PRO A 325 4.15 -12.25 -10.87
CA PRO A 325 3.97 -13.58 -10.30
C PRO A 325 4.82 -14.65 -11.00
N TYR A 326 5.02 -14.55 -12.32
CA TYR A 326 5.88 -15.47 -13.07
C TYR A 326 7.36 -15.26 -12.73
N ALA A 327 7.83 -14.00 -12.73
CA ALA A 327 9.20 -13.68 -12.34
C ALA A 327 9.48 -14.13 -10.89
N LYS A 328 8.55 -13.89 -9.97
CA LYS A 328 8.62 -14.39 -8.59
C LYS A 328 8.75 -15.92 -8.55
N LEU A 329 7.89 -16.64 -9.26
CA LEU A 329 7.92 -18.11 -9.29
C LEU A 329 9.24 -18.63 -9.83
N LEU A 330 9.78 -18.04 -10.88
CA LEU A 330 11.10 -18.38 -11.41
C LEU A 330 12.18 -18.21 -10.34
N THR A 331 12.16 -17.10 -9.58
CA THR A 331 13.12 -16.90 -8.50
C THR A 331 12.94 -17.90 -7.36
N GLN A 332 11.72 -18.32 -7.05
CA GLN A 332 11.44 -19.34 -6.03
C GLN A 332 11.99 -20.73 -6.43
N LEU A 333 11.95 -21.06 -7.73
CA LEU A 333 12.36 -22.37 -8.23
C LEU A 333 13.86 -22.43 -8.56
N PHE A 334 14.42 -21.35 -9.09
CA PHE A 334 15.75 -21.35 -9.72
C PHE A 334 16.64 -20.18 -9.25
N GLY A 335 16.17 -19.28 -8.41
CA GLY A 335 16.79 -17.98 -8.12
C GLY A 335 18.27 -18.06 -7.73
N GLU A 336 18.66 -19.05 -6.92
CA GLU A 336 20.06 -19.25 -6.51
C GLU A 336 21.01 -19.60 -7.68
N ARG A 337 20.47 -19.99 -8.84
CA ARG A 337 21.22 -20.44 -10.04
C ARG A 337 20.94 -19.55 -11.25
N MET A 338 20.12 -18.52 -11.10
CA MET A 338 19.75 -17.64 -12.21
C MET A 338 20.74 -16.50 -12.37
N VAL A 339 21.07 -16.22 -13.63
CA VAL A 339 21.63 -14.94 -14.05
C VAL A 339 20.57 -14.25 -14.90
N ILE A 340 20.17 -13.05 -14.52
CA ILE A 340 19.08 -12.30 -15.15
C ILE A 340 19.69 -11.16 -15.97
N GLY A 341 19.57 -11.25 -17.30
CA GLY A 341 19.79 -10.13 -18.21
C GLY A 341 18.42 -9.53 -18.54
N ASN A 342 18.24 -8.25 -18.30
CA ASN A 342 16.94 -7.60 -18.47
C ASN A 342 17.04 -6.35 -19.34
N ALA A 343 16.04 -6.14 -20.20
CA ALA A 343 15.86 -4.90 -20.95
C ALA A 343 14.90 -3.97 -20.20
N THR A 344 14.87 -2.70 -20.57
CA THR A 344 13.95 -1.71 -20.00
C THR A 344 12.49 -2.13 -20.21
N GLY A 345 11.74 -2.17 -19.12
CA GLY A 345 10.33 -2.56 -19.11
C GLY A 345 9.81 -2.79 -17.68
N CYS A 346 8.59 -3.30 -17.55
CA CYS A 346 7.96 -3.54 -16.24
C CYS A 346 8.74 -4.52 -15.36
N SER A 347 9.49 -5.45 -15.96
CA SER A 347 10.32 -6.42 -15.23
C SER A 347 11.61 -5.83 -14.65
N SER A 348 11.95 -4.59 -15.01
CA SER A 348 13.12 -3.87 -14.49
C SER A 348 12.80 -2.87 -13.37
N ILE A 349 11.55 -2.85 -12.90
CA ILE A 349 11.08 -1.96 -11.85
C ILE A 349 11.22 -2.63 -10.47
#